data_62e1c086833f199f88740198ad8b02f5
#
_entry.id   62e1c086833f199f88740198ad8b02f5
#
_cell.length_a   1.000
_cell.length_b   1.000
_cell.length_c   1.000
_cell.angle_alpha   90.00
_cell.angle_beta   90.00
_cell.angle_gamma   90.00
#
_symmetry.space_group_name_H-M   'P 1'
#
loop_
_entity.id
_entity.type
_entity.pdbx_description
1 polymer ?
#
loop_
_entity_poly.entity_id
_entity_poly.type
_entity_poly.pdbx_seq_one_letter_code
_entity_poly.pdbx_strand_id
1 'polypeptide(L)'
;MIRGQPRLPVETTDQLHEISVRPPDSRVATRARPRGQLLTRDGLFLVAIALLVLQLGIRSPIGDPDLGWHLKGGEYVWQHAWPPTMDEFSYTIHGQPWIAYSWLAELVFWLLADRVGFHALILFCAALVAAAFVVVYLTCRGLGASPQAAFVATVLGAVATAPAMTQRPGLASFLFGALFWRATVRWRQRVPVRLWVLVPLTVLWANVHVFFVFGLAWLWAAVL
;
A
#
# COMPACT_ATOMS: atom_id res chain seq x y z
N MET A 1 -71.63 -5.58 -57.59
CA MET A 1 -70.26 -5.31 -58.08
C MET A 1 -69.35 -5.31 -56.86
N ILE A 2 -68.72 -6.45 -56.56
CA ILE A 2 -67.73 -6.53 -55.46
C ILE A 2 -66.45 -7.06 -56.08
N ARG A 3 -65.46 -6.21 -56.16
CA ARG A 3 -64.10 -6.51 -56.70
C ARG A 3 -63.35 -7.38 -55.71
N GLY A 4 -62.83 -8.51 -56.26
CA GLY A 4 -61.99 -9.41 -55.54
C GLY A 4 -60.66 -8.81 -55.09
N GLN A 5 -60.26 -9.19 -53.90
CA GLN A 5 -58.90 -8.92 -53.38
C GLN A 5 -57.94 -10.01 -53.88
N PRO A 6 -56.70 -9.65 -54.21
CA PRO A 6 -55.68 -10.61 -54.60
C PRO A 6 -55.18 -11.41 -53.38
N ARG A 7 -55.09 -12.71 -53.51
CA ARG A 7 -54.46 -13.61 -52.56
C ARG A 7 -52.96 -13.43 -52.61
N LEU A 8 -52.37 -13.18 -51.46
CA LEU A 8 -50.93 -13.23 -51.26
C LEU A 8 -50.42 -14.68 -51.34
N PRO A 9 -49.27 -14.95 -51.92
CA PRO A 9 -48.72 -16.30 -52.01
C PRO A 9 -48.28 -16.76 -50.60
N VAL A 10 -48.62 -18.03 -50.28
CA VAL A 10 -48.15 -18.75 -49.10
C VAL A 10 -46.69 -19.09 -49.36
N GLU A 11 -45.79 -18.37 -48.70
CA GLU A 11 -44.38 -18.74 -48.63
C GLU A 11 -44.24 -19.98 -47.77
N THR A 12 -43.65 -21.01 -48.35
CA THR A 12 -43.42 -22.33 -47.81
C THR A 12 -42.47 -22.26 -46.59
N THR A 13 -42.91 -22.91 -45.54
CA THR A 13 -42.27 -23.04 -44.19
C THR A 13 -40.98 -23.88 -44.22
N ASP A 14 -40.19 -23.85 -45.27
CA ASP A 14 -39.08 -24.81 -45.44
C ASP A 14 -37.68 -24.15 -45.45
N GLN A 15 -37.57 -22.86 -45.03
CA GLN A 15 -36.28 -22.19 -44.96
C GLN A 15 -35.82 -21.82 -43.55
N LEU A 16 -36.43 -22.37 -42.49
CA LEU A 16 -36.02 -22.04 -41.10
C LEU A 16 -35.14 -23.12 -40.44
N HIS A 17 -34.50 -24.01 -41.20
CA HIS A 17 -33.77 -25.13 -40.60
C HIS A 17 -32.26 -25.16 -40.88
N GLU A 18 -31.64 -24.04 -41.21
CA GLU A 18 -30.17 -23.97 -41.30
C GLU A 18 -29.59 -22.74 -40.61
N ILE A 19 -30.02 -22.40 -39.40
CA ILE A 19 -29.17 -21.65 -38.50
C ILE A 19 -28.26 -22.67 -37.82
N SER A 20 -27.18 -23.02 -38.50
CA SER A 20 -26.04 -23.74 -37.94
C SER A 20 -25.49 -22.94 -36.76
N VAL A 21 -25.90 -23.35 -35.55
CA VAL A 21 -25.27 -22.89 -34.31
C VAL A 21 -23.83 -23.40 -34.32
N ARG A 22 -22.91 -22.60 -34.81
CA ARG A 22 -21.48 -22.87 -34.60
C ARG A 22 -21.23 -22.97 -33.10
N PRO A 23 -20.66 -24.09 -32.60
CA PRO A 23 -20.28 -24.15 -31.20
C PRO A 23 -19.26 -23.04 -30.95
N PRO A 24 -19.27 -22.38 -29.78
CA PRO A 24 -18.28 -21.36 -29.45
C PRO A 24 -16.89 -21.97 -29.58
N ASP A 25 -16.06 -21.29 -30.35
CA ASP A 25 -14.68 -21.69 -30.62
C ASP A 25 -13.94 -21.82 -29.27
N SER A 26 -13.83 -23.03 -28.76
CA SER A 26 -13.19 -23.37 -27.48
C SER A 26 -11.67 -23.22 -27.51
N ARG A 27 -11.14 -22.45 -28.47
CA ARG A 27 -9.75 -22.07 -28.55
C ARG A 27 -9.51 -20.67 -27.94
N VAL A 28 -10.02 -20.43 -26.71
CA VAL A 28 -9.29 -19.50 -25.84
C VAL A 28 -8.02 -20.24 -25.46
N ALA A 29 -7.06 -20.18 -26.37
CA ALA A 29 -5.71 -20.62 -26.09
C ALA A 29 -5.24 -19.83 -24.88
N THR A 30 -5.26 -20.47 -23.72
CA THR A 30 -4.50 -20.03 -22.55
C THR A 30 -3.05 -19.91 -23.02
N ARG A 31 -2.65 -18.70 -23.43
CA ARG A 31 -1.26 -18.40 -23.73
C ARG A 31 -0.47 -18.72 -22.46
N ALA A 32 0.06 -19.93 -22.42
CA ALA A 32 1.05 -20.32 -21.42
C ALA A 32 2.15 -19.24 -21.46
N ARG A 33 2.28 -18.47 -20.38
CA ARG A 33 3.37 -17.50 -20.25
C ARG A 33 4.68 -18.28 -20.41
N PRO A 34 5.56 -17.87 -21.32
CA PRO A 34 6.84 -18.54 -21.48
C PRO A 34 7.58 -18.51 -20.14
N ARG A 35 7.90 -19.69 -19.61
CA ARG A 35 8.65 -19.92 -18.36
C ARG A 35 10.08 -19.36 -18.36
N GLY A 36 10.45 -18.48 -19.27
CA GLY A 36 11.82 -18.01 -19.46
C GLY A 36 12.06 -16.50 -19.31
N GLN A 37 11.03 -15.67 -19.00
CA GLN A 37 11.28 -14.25 -18.73
C GLN A 37 11.45 -14.05 -17.22
N LEU A 38 12.70 -14.11 -16.76
CA LEU A 38 13.10 -13.89 -15.37
C LEU A 38 12.71 -12.50 -14.84
N LEU A 39 12.51 -11.51 -15.72
CA LEU A 39 12.07 -10.15 -15.34
C LEU A 39 10.98 -9.67 -16.31
N THR A 40 9.77 -9.54 -15.79
CA THR A 40 8.71 -8.80 -16.48
C THR A 40 8.99 -7.29 -16.38
N ARG A 41 8.39 -6.46 -17.27
CA ARG A 41 8.50 -4.98 -17.16
C ARG A 41 8.08 -4.47 -15.78
N ASP A 42 7.01 -5.03 -15.22
CA ASP A 42 6.58 -4.69 -13.86
C ASP A 42 7.64 -5.06 -12.82
N GLY A 43 8.28 -6.21 -12.94
CA GLY A 43 9.36 -6.63 -12.05
C GLY A 43 10.56 -5.69 -12.09
N LEU A 44 10.98 -5.24 -13.28
CA LEU A 44 12.05 -4.26 -13.44
C LEU A 44 11.71 -2.93 -12.79
N PHE A 45 10.47 -2.42 -12.99
CA PHE A 45 10.03 -1.17 -12.38
C PHE A 45 9.92 -1.27 -10.86
N LEU A 46 9.45 -2.40 -10.32
CA LEU A 46 9.40 -2.62 -8.88
C LEU A 46 10.81 -2.60 -8.26
N VAL A 47 11.77 -3.27 -8.88
CA VAL A 47 13.17 -3.25 -8.44
C VAL A 47 13.74 -1.83 -8.52
N ALA A 48 13.52 -1.13 -9.63
CA ALA A 48 13.99 0.24 -9.80
C ALA A 48 13.40 1.21 -8.76
N ILE A 49 12.09 1.11 -8.46
CA ILE A 49 11.44 1.90 -7.41
C ILE A 49 12.05 1.58 -6.04
N ALA A 50 12.18 0.29 -5.71
CA ALA A 50 12.73 -0.12 -4.42
C ALA A 50 14.17 0.40 -4.24
N LEU A 51 15.02 0.26 -5.25
CA LEU A 51 16.42 0.75 -5.20
C LEU A 51 16.48 2.27 -5.13
N LEU A 52 15.66 2.99 -5.90
CA LEU A 52 15.61 4.45 -5.83
C LEU A 52 15.20 4.94 -4.44
N VAL A 53 14.13 4.39 -3.88
CA VAL A 53 13.62 4.81 -2.58
C VAL A 53 14.57 4.43 -1.45
N LEU A 54 15.17 3.24 -1.51
CA LEU A 54 16.25 2.86 -0.59
C LEU A 54 17.42 3.85 -0.66
N GLN A 55 17.84 4.21 -1.87
CA GLN A 55 18.93 5.17 -2.07
C GLN A 55 18.58 6.56 -1.51
N LEU A 56 17.35 7.04 -1.69
CA LEU A 56 16.88 8.30 -1.11
C LEU A 56 16.87 8.23 0.42
N GLY A 57 16.35 7.15 1.00
CA GLY A 57 16.27 6.95 2.44
C GLY A 57 17.63 6.79 3.12
N ILE A 58 18.58 6.07 2.49
CA ILE A 58 19.94 5.88 3.02
C ILE A 58 20.73 7.19 2.98
N ARG A 59 20.51 8.04 1.99
CA ARG A 59 21.17 9.35 1.87
C ARG A 59 20.56 10.41 2.76
N SER A 60 19.39 10.16 3.34
CA SER A 60 18.82 11.06 4.32
C SER A 60 19.77 11.15 5.53
N PRO A 61 20.29 12.34 5.87
CA PRO A 61 21.19 12.46 7.01
C PRO A 61 20.45 11.99 8.27
N ILE A 62 21.20 11.46 9.25
CA ILE A 62 20.71 11.32 10.63
C ILE A 62 20.55 12.75 11.17
N GLY A 63 19.46 13.38 10.81
CA GLY A 63 19.25 14.81 11.06
C GLY A 63 17.88 15.09 11.65
N ASP A 64 17.16 14.03 12.04
CA ASP A 64 15.93 14.23 12.77
C ASP A 64 16.24 14.68 14.20
N PRO A 65 15.87 15.91 14.60
CA PRO A 65 16.15 16.40 15.96
C PRO A 65 15.46 15.55 17.03
N ASP A 66 14.37 14.85 16.68
CA ASP A 66 13.59 14.04 17.61
C ASP A 66 14.12 12.60 17.72
N LEU A 67 15.08 12.18 16.89
CA LEU A 67 15.58 10.80 16.92
C LEU A 67 16.14 10.41 18.29
N GLY A 68 16.89 11.31 18.96
CA GLY A 68 17.41 11.06 20.30
C GLY A 68 16.29 10.80 21.31
N TRP A 69 15.20 11.54 21.20
CA TRP A 69 14.00 11.36 22.00
C TRP A 69 13.36 9.98 21.78
N HIS A 70 13.16 9.60 20.52
CA HIS A 70 12.61 8.29 20.16
C HIS A 70 13.47 7.12 20.64
N LEU A 71 14.79 7.25 20.57
CA LEU A 71 15.69 6.23 21.09
C LEU A 71 15.61 6.15 22.62
N LYS A 72 15.51 7.27 23.30
CA LYS A 72 15.37 7.31 24.77
C LYS A 72 14.05 6.74 25.24
N GLY A 73 12.95 7.03 24.53
CA GLY A 73 11.64 6.42 24.76
C GLY A 73 11.66 4.91 24.58
N GLY A 74 12.33 4.43 23.53
CA GLY A 74 12.50 2.99 23.27
C GLY A 74 13.33 2.27 24.32
N GLU A 75 14.42 2.89 24.80
CA GLU A 75 15.22 2.40 25.93
C GLU A 75 14.37 2.25 27.19
N TYR A 76 13.57 3.26 27.51
CA TYR A 76 12.66 3.23 28.66
C TYR A 76 11.69 2.04 28.57
N VAL A 77 11.03 1.87 27.42
CA VAL A 77 10.11 0.73 27.20
C VAL A 77 10.81 -0.61 27.37
N TRP A 78 12.05 -0.72 26.89
CA TRP A 78 12.85 -1.95 27.07
C TRP A 78 13.15 -2.25 28.52
N GLN A 79 13.53 -1.22 29.29
CA GLN A 79 13.91 -1.36 30.70
C GLN A 79 12.73 -1.65 31.62
N HIS A 80 11.55 -1.05 31.33
CA HIS A 80 10.37 -1.12 32.21
C HIS A 80 9.30 -2.08 31.69
N ALA A 81 9.47 -2.68 30.52
CA ALA A 81 8.50 -3.56 29.83
C ALA A 81 7.13 -2.89 29.59
N TRP A 82 7.02 -1.57 29.71
CA TRP A 82 5.79 -0.77 29.55
C TRP A 82 6.13 0.66 29.09
N PRO A 83 5.31 1.28 28.22
CA PRO A 83 5.51 2.68 27.86
C PRO A 83 5.33 3.63 29.04
N PRO A 84 6.05 4.77 29.07
CA PRO A 84 5.89 5.77 30.11
C PRO A 84 4.48 6.38 30.11
N THR A 85 3.90 6.57 31.28
CA THR A 85 2.62 7.26 31.47
C THR A 85 2.80 8.70 32.00
N MET A 86 4.01 9.02 32.41
CA MET A 86 4.45 10.33 32.85
C MET A 86 5.67 10.76 32.03
N ASP A 87 5.86 12.05 31.88
CA ASP A 87 7.05 12.58 31.21
C ASP A 87 8.31 12.41 32.08
N GLU A 88 9.18 11.50 31.67
CA GLU A 88 10.45 11.21 32.33
C GLU A 88 11.65 11.94 31.68
N PHE A 89 11.43 12.65 30.58
CA PHE A 89 12.51 13.08 29.70
C PHE A 89 12.66 14.59 29.59
N SER A 90 11.57 15.36 29.68
CA SER A 90 11.64 16.79 29.47
C SER A 90 11.98 17.53 30.77
N TYR A 91 12.63 18.67 30.60
CA TYR A 91 12.98 19.54 31.71
C TYR A 91 11.78 20.37 32.18
N THR A 92 10.95 20.83 31.24
CA THR A 92 9.89 21.82 31.51
C THR A 92 8.60 21.22 32.04
N ILE A 93 8.30 19.98 31.67
CA ILE A 93 7.04 19.30 32.03
C ILE A 93 7.28 17.92 32.66
N HIS A 94 8.47 17.72 33.23
CA HIS A 94 8.79 16.46 33.93
C HIS A 94 7.72 16.09 34.95
N GLY A 95 7.32 14.82 34.98
CA GLY A 95 6.29 14.30 35.86
C GLY A 95 4.84 14.64 35.48
N GLN A 96 4.62 15.30 34.34
CA GLN A 96 3.26 15.49 33.81
C GLN A 96 2.76 14.25 33.07
N PRO A 97 1.43 14.03 32.98
CA PRO A 97 0.88 12.91 32.24
C PRO A 97 1.37 12.89 30.78
N TRP A 98 1.86 11.73 30.33
CA TRP A 98 2.40 11.53 28.98
C TRP A 98 1.71 10.38 28.25
N ILE A 99 1.37 10.56 26.98
CA ILE A 99 0.83 9.52 26.12
C ILE A 99 1.90 9.15 25.09
N ALA A 100 2.59 8.05 25.33
CA ALA A 100 3.61 7.52 24.42
C ALA A 100 2.98 6.80 23.22
N TYR A 101 2.37 7.54 22.31
CA TYR A 101 1.61 7.00 21.15
C TYR A 101 2.49 6.29 20.11
N SER A 102 3.82 6.46 20.15
CA SER A 102 4.79 5.83 19.22
C SER A 102 5.68 4.78 19.88
N TRP A 103 5.35 4.38 21.10
CA TRP A 103 6.19 3.53 21.95
C TRP A 103 6.71 2.26 21.26
N LEU A 104 5.88 1.63 20.40
CA LEU A 104 6.27 0.40 19.72
C LEU A 104 7.33 0.67 18.63
N ALA A 105 7.19 1.77 17.88
CA ALA A 105 8.19 2.18 16.92
C ALA A 105 9.50 2.58 17.62
N GLU A 106 9.40 3.30 18.73
CA GLU A 106 10.53 3.74 19.54
C GLU A 106 11.32 2.54 20.09
N LEU A 107 10.62 1.52 20.58
CA LEU A 107 11.23 0.27 21.02
C LEU A 107 11.99 -0.42 19.88
N VAL A 108 11.38 -0.51 18.68
CA VAL A 108 12.03 -1.10 17.50
C VAL A 108 13.26 -0.27 17.08
N PHE A 109 13.16 1.05 17.11
CA PHE A 109 14.26 1.95 16.77
C PHE A 109 15.43 1.79 17.73
N TRP A 110 15.16 1.75 19.03
CA TRP A 110 16.19 1.54 20.03
C TRP A 110 16.84 0.16 19.88
N LEU A 111 16.06 -0.91 19.72
CA LEU A 111 16.59 -2.27 19.53
C LEU A 111 17.51 -2.36 18.30
N LEU A 112 17.12 -1.73 17.19
CA LEU A 112 17.94 -1.71 15.98
C LEU A 112 19.24 -0.92 16.20
N ALA A 113 19.14 0.26 16.81
CA ALA A 113 20.29 1.12 17.02
C ALA A 113 21.28 0.53 18.04
N ASP A 114 20.80 -0.03 19.13
CA ASP A 114 21.59 -0.58 20.23
C ASP A 114 22.19 -1.96 19.88
N ARG A 115 21.40 -2.89 19.31
CA ARG A 115 21.82 -4.27 19.08
C ARG A 115 22.51 -4.50 17.75
N VAL A 116 22.19 -3.72 16.73
CA VAL A 116 22.69 -3.92 15.36
C VAL A 116 23.48 -2.71 14.87
N GLY A 117 23.12 -1.51 15.34
CA GLY A 117 23.76 -0.26 15.00
C GLY A 117 22.88 0.68 14.16
N PHE A 118 23.24 1.95 14.10
CA PHE A 118 22.47 3.00 13.40
C PHE A 118 22.22 2.71 11.92
N HIS A 119 23.14 2.01 11.24
CA HIS A 119 22.93 1.63 9.84
C HIS A 119 21.73 0.70 9.66
N ALA A 120 21.47 -0.19 10.62
CA ALA A 120 20.30 -1.07 10.58
C ALA A 120 19.01 -0.27 10.75
N LEU A 121 18.98 0.74 11.61
CA LEU A 121 17.86 1.65 11.76
C LEU A 121 17.58 2.42 10.46
N ILE A 122 18.61 2.98 9.84
CA ILE A 122 18.48 3.70 8.56
C ILE A 122 17.93 2.78 7.47
N LEU A 123 18.49 1.58 7.34
CA LEU A 123 18.03 0.58 6.36
C LEU A 123 16.59 0.14 6.61
N PHE A 124 16.21 -0.06 7.87
CA PHE A 124 14.84 -0.39 8.25
C PHE A 124 13.85 0.71 7.85
N CYS A 125 14.16 1.97 8.18
CA CYS A 125 13.34 3.12 7.80
C CYS A 125 13.22 3.25 6.26
N ALA A 126 14.34 3.13 5.54
CA ALA A 126 14.36 3.16 4.08
C ALA A 126 13.55 2.00 3.47
N ALA A 127 13.62 0.80 4.05
CA ALA A 127 12.87 -0.37 3.60
C ALA A 127 11.36 -0.21 3.82
N LEU A 128 10.92 0.40 4.93
CA LEU A 128 9.50 0.70 5.16
C LEU A 128 8.94 1.61 4.07
N VAL A 129 9.67 2.68 3.73
CA VAL A 129 9.25 3.63 2.68
C VAL A 129 9.30 2.96 1.31
N ALA A 130 10.34 2.17 1.00
CA ALA A 130 10.42 1.42 -0.25
C ALA A 130 9.23 0.46 -0.40
N ALA A 131 8.87 -0.27 0.65
CA ALA A 131 7.68 -1.13 0.66
C ALA A 131 6.39 -0.34 0.42
N ALA A 132 6.24 0.86 1.00
CA ALA A 132 5.10 1.73 0.75
C ALA A 132 4.98 2.09 -0.74
N PHE A 133 6.06 2.52 -1.38
CA PHE A 133 6.04 2.89 -2.80
C PHE A 133 5.87 1.70 -3.74
N VAL A 134 6.34 0.51 -3.37
CA VAL A 134 5.99 -0.73 -4.06
C VAL A 134 4.48 -0.97 -4.02
N VAL A 135 3.84 -0.81 -2.85
CA VAL A 135 2.37 -0.93 -2.70
C VAL A 135 1.65 0.14 -3.53
N VAL A 136 2.14 1.37 -3.57
CA VAL A 136 1.60 2.46 -4.42
C VAL A 136 1.65 2.08 -5.88
N TYR A 137 2.81 1.64 -6.40
CA TYR A 137 2.94 1.16 -7.77
C TYR A 137 1.93 0.07 -8.11
N LEU A 138 1.86 -0.97 -7.27
CA LEU A 138 0.93 -2.09 -7.45
C LEU A 138 -0.53 -1.65 -7.39
N THR A 139 -0.85 -0.57 -6.67
CA THR A 139 -2.20 0.00 -6.61
C THR A 139 -2.53 0.75 -7.89
N CYS A 140 -1.62 1.58 -8.41
CA CYS A 140 -1.75 2.24 -9.70
C CYS A 140 -1.95 1.22 -10.84
N ARG A 141 -1.18 0.12 -10.83
CA ARG A 141 -1.35 -0.98 -11.78
C ARG A 141 -2.73 -1.65 -11.66
N GLY A 142 -3.20 -1.83 -10.42
CA GLY A 142 -4.53 -2.37 -10.14
C GLY A 142 -5.68 -1.45 -10.60
N LEU A 143 -5.44 -0.14 -10.69
CA LEU A 143 -6.37 0.85 -11.24
C LEU A 143 -6.35 0.90 -12.78
N GLY A 144 -5.53 0.09 -13.45
CA GLY A 144 -5.46 0.03 -14.91
C GLY A 144 -4.41 0.95 -15.53
N ALA A 145 -3.58 1.64 -14.73
CA ALA A 145 -2.49 2.44 -15.26
C ALA A 145 -1.50 1.57 -16.05
N SER A 146 -0.93 2.08 -17.15
CA SER A 146 0.16 1.39 -17.85
C SER A 146 1.39 1.23 -16.93
N PRO A 147 2.28 0.24 -17.15
CA PRO A 147 3.49 0.10 -16.34
C PRO A 147 4.31 1.37 -16.25
N GLN A 148 4.46 2.08 -17.39
CA GLN A 148 5.22 3.33 -17.47
C GLN A 148 4.55 4.46 -16.69
N ALA A 149 3.23 4.64 -16.84
CA ALA A 149 2.50 5.67 -16.10
C ALA A 149 2.54 5.43 -14.59
N ALA A 150 2.35 4.18 -14.15
CA ALA A 150 2.45 3.81 -12.74
C ALA A 150 3.88 4.05 -12.20
N PHE A 151 4.91 3.70 -12.98
CA PHE A 151 6.31 3.93 -12.61
C PHE A 151 6.60 5.43 -12.44
N VAL A 152 6.28 6.25 -13.45
CA VAL A 152 6.53 7.70 -13.40
C VAL A 152 5.79 8.34 -12.22
N ALA A 153 4.49 8.05 -12.04
CA ALA A 153 3.72 8.60 -10.93
C ALA A 153 4.31 8.21 -9.56
N THR A 154 4.74 6.95 -9.40
CA THR A 154 5.34 6.46 -8.16
C THR A 154 6.68 7.13 -7.89
N VAL A 155 7.54 7.27 -8.90
CA VAL A 155 8.84 7.94 -8.78
C VAL A 155 8.67 9.41 -8.43
N LEU A 156 7.76 10.13 -9.09
CA LEU A 156 7.46 11.53 -8.76
C LEU A 156 6.96 11.67 -7.32
N GLY A 157 6.08 10.78 -6.87
CA GLY A 157 5.62 10.74 -5.48
C GLY A 157 6.77 10.48 -4.49
N ALA A 158 7.67 9.54 -4.80
CA ALA A 158 8.83 9.24 -3.97
C ALA A 158 9.79 10.43 -3.86
N VAL A 159 10.10 11.09 -4.98
CA VAL A 159 10.96 12.28 -4.99
C VAL A 159 10.33 13.43 -4.22
N ALA A 160 9.03 13.67 -4.40
CA ALA A 160 8.30 14.73 -3.70
C ALA A 160 8.26 14.52 -2.17
N THR A 161 8.27 13.28 -1.71
CA THR A 161 8.27 12.95 -0.27
C THR A 161 9.67 12.74 0.32
N ALA A 162 10.74 12.79 -0.50
CA ALA A 162 12.12 12.56 -0.04
C ALA A 162 12.52 13.43 1.17
N PRO A 163 12.15 14.73 1.28
CA PRO A 163 12.48 15.54 2.46
C PRO A 163 11.84 15.02 3.77
N ALA A 164 10.76 14.26 3.69
CA ALA A 164 10.08 13.68 4.85
C ALA A 164 10.61 12.29 5.24
N MET A 165 11.60 11.75 4.52
CA MET A 165 12.17 10.42 4.77
C MET A 165 13.26 10.46 5.86
N THR A 166 12.97 11.10 6.99
CA THR A 166 13.84 11.11 8.18
C THR A 166 13.49 9.95 9.12
N GLN A 167 14.38 9.60 10.05
CA GLN A 167 14.21 8.46 10.96
C GLN A 167 13.19 8.77 12.05
N ARG A 168 11.91 8.72 11.69
CA ARG A 168 10.73 8.98 12.56
C ARG A 168 9.74 7.83 12.57
N PRO A 169 9.02 7.60 13.67
CA PRO A 169 7.90 6.65 13.72
C PRO A 169 6.86 6.86 12.61
N GLY A 170 6.67 8.12 12.19
CA GLY A 170 5.77 8.50 11.10
C GLY A 170 6.06 7.84 9.76
N LEU A 171 7.30 7.37 9.50
CA LEU A 171 7.63 6.66 8.26
C LEU A 171 6.81 5.37 8.08
N ALA A 172 6.50 4.67 9.15
CA ALA A 172 5.64 3.48 9.08
C ALA A 172 4.25 3.81 8.53
N SER A 173 3.78 5.05 8.75
CA SER A 173 2.48 5.50 8.26
C SER A 173 2.39 5.59 6.74
N PHE A 174 3.52 5.74 6.02
CA PHE A 174 3.53 5.62 4.56
C PHE A 174 3.11 4.21 4.12
N LEU A 175 3.66 3.18 4.77
CA LEU A 175 3.33 1.79 4.45
C LEU A 175 1.90 1.44 4.86
N PHE A 176 1.50 1.77 6.09
CA PHE A 176 0.16 1.50 6.57
C PHE A 176 -0.90 2.22 5.71
N GLY A 177 -0.70 3.51 5.42
CA GLY A 177 -1.59 4.29 4.56
C GLY A 177 -1.69 3.69 3.15
N ALA A 178 -0.57 3.29 2.54
CA ALA A 178 -0.57 2.64 1.24
C ALA A 178 -1.34 1.30 1.24
N LEU A 179 -1.22 0.50 2.31
CA LEU A 179 -1.96 -0.75 2.48
C LEU A 179 -3.47 -0.51 2.63
N PHE A 180 -3.87 0.49 3.43
CA PHE A 180 -5.27 0.88 3.60
C PHE A 180 -5.86 1.37 2.28
N TRP A 181 -5.15 2.24 1.57
CA TRP A 181 -5.56 2.72 0.25
C TRP A 181 -5.72 1.57 -0.74
N ARG A 182 -4.74 0.68 -0.82
CA ARG A 182 -4.82 -0.50 -1.70
C ARG A 182 -6.00 -1.40 -1.37
N ALA A 183 -6.26 -1.65 -0.08
CA ALA A 183 -7.37 -2.48 0.36
C ALA A 183 -8.72 -1.87 -0.06
N THR A 184 -8.92 -0.57 0.16
CA THR A 184 -10.13 0.16 -0.25
C THR A 184 -10.32 0.20 -1.76
N VAL A 185 -9.27 0.47 -2.53
CA VAL A 185 -9.34 0.45 -4.00
C VAL A 185 -9.80 -0.91 -4.50
N ARG A 186 -9.18 -2.00 -4.03
CA ARG A 186 -9.56 -3.36 -4.41
C ARG A 186 -11.00 -3.70 -4.03
N TRP A 187 -11.40 -3.31 -2.82
CA TRP A 187 -12.78 -3.51 -2.36
C TRP A 187 -13.80 -2.78 -3.25
N ARG A 188 -13.55 -1.52 -3.60
CA ARG A 188 -14.40 -0.76 -4.54
C ARG A 188 -14.45 -1.37 -5.93
N GLN A 189 -13.37 -1.99 -6.38
CA GLN A 189 -13.30 -2.73 -7.65
C GLN A 189 -13.97 -4.11 -7.58
N ARG A 190 -14.61 -4.48 -6.47
CA ARG A 190 -15.22 -5.80 -6.25
C ARG A 190 -14.21 -6.96 -6.32
N VAL A 191 -12.93 -6.68 -6.14
CA VAL A 191 -11.88 -7.71 -6.03
C VAL A 191 -11.92 -8.27 -4.62
N PRO A 192 -11.86 -9.61 -4.43
CA PRO A 192 -11.88 -10.21 -3.09
C PRO A 192 -10.76 -9.67 -2.20
N VAL A 193 -11.13 -9.07 -1.07
CA VAL A 193 -10.21 -8.52 -0.06
C VAL A 193 -10.71 -8.92 1.33
N ARG A 194 -9.78 -9.39 2.16
CA ARG A 194 -10.07 -9.69 3.57
C ARG A 194 -9.95 -8.42 4.39
N LEU A 195 -10.98 -7.58 4.39
CA LEU A 195 -10.97 -6.29 5.11
C LEU A 195 -10.74 -6.43 6.61
N TRP A 196 -11.09 -7.58 7.22
CA TRP A 196 -10.83 -7.83 8.63
C TRP A 196 -9.34 -7.72 9.02
N VAL A 197 -8.41 -7.92 8.05
CA VAL A 197 -6.96 -7.74 8.27
C VAL A 197 -6.61 -6.29 8.63
N LEU A 198 -7.45 -5.33 8.24
CA LEU A 198 -7.25 -3.93 8.60
C LEU A 198 -7.43 -3.67 10.10
N VAL A 199 -8.19 -4.52 10.81
CA VAL A 199 -8.40 -4.37 12.26
C VAL A 199 -7.08 -4.54 13.03
N PRO A 200 -6.38 -5.70 12.97
CA PRO A 200 -5.10 -5.85 13.65
C PRO A 200 -4.05 -4.89 13.10
N LEU A 201 -4.12 -4.52 11.82
CA LEU A 201 -3.22 -3.53 11.24
C LEU A 201 -3.46 -2.13 11.84
N THR A 202 -4.71 -1.75 12.11
CA THR A 202 -5.05 -0.50 12.82
C THR A 202 -4.52 -0.51 14.26
N VAL A 203 -4.68 -1.63 14.98
CA VAL A 203 -4.14 -1.78 16.33
C VAL A 203 -2.62 -1.61 16.32
N LEU A 204 -1.94 -2.28 15.40
CA LEU A 204 -0.50 -2.12 15.24
C LEU A 204 -0.12 -0.66 14.93
N TRP A 205 -0.79 -0.05 13.96
CA TRP A 205 -0.52 1.34 13.55
C TRP A 205 -0.75 2.33 14.70
N ALA A 206 -1.79 2.17 15.50
CA ALA A 206 -2.10 3.03 16.64
C ALA A 206 -0.99 3.03 17.72
N ASN A 207 -0.23 1.93 17.83
CA ASN A 207 0.90 1.82 18.74
C ASN A 207 2.25 2.24 18.11
N VAL A 208 2.25 2.47 16.80
CA VAL A 208 3.42 2.92 16.03
C VAL A 208 3.40 4.41 15.78
N HIS A 209 2.22 4.98 15.42
CA HIS A 209 2.11 6.41 15.13
C HIS A 209 0.66 6.88 15.09
N VAL A 210 0.42 8.11 15.54
CA VAL A 210 -0.91 8.74 15.63
C VAL A 210 -1.67 8.82 14.30
N PHE A 211 -1.00 8.74 13.16
CA PHE A 211 -1.61 8.85 11.83
C PHE A 211 -2.56 7.69 11.45
N PHE A 212 -2.73 6.68 12.31
CA PHE A 212 -3.80 5.69 12.12
C PHE A 212 -5.19 6.32 11.99
N VAL A 213 -5.40 7.50 12.58
CA VAL A 213 -6.64 8.28 12.48
C VAL A 213 -6.97 8.61 11.01
N PHE A 214 -5.96 8.94 10.20
CA PHE A 214 -6.16 9.19 8.77
C PHE A 214 -6.57 7.91 8.02
N GLY A 215 -6.03 6.75 8.41
CA GLY A 215 -6.45 5.46 7.87
C GLY A 215 -7.93 5.18 8.13
N LEU A 216 -8.40 5.43 9.37
CA LEU A 216 -9.80 5.29 9.73
C LEU A 216 -10.70 6.28 9.00
N ALA A 217 -10.30 7.55 8.91
CA ALA A 217 -11.02 8.58 8.16
C ALA A 217 -11.13 8.21 6.67
N TRP A 218 -10.06 7.66 6.10
CA TRP A 218 -10.06 7.16 4.73
C TRP A 218 -11.03 5.99 4.53
N LEU A 219 -11.05 5.02 5.44
CA LEU A 219 -12.00 3.90 5.37
C LEU A 219 -13.44 4.39 5.45
N TRP A 220 -13.72 5.31 6.37
CA TRP A 220 -15.04 5.92 6.51
C TRP A 220 -15.48 6.63 5.23
N ALA A 221 -14.63 7.48 4.65
CA ALA A 221 -14.91 8.18 3.39
C ALA A 221 -15.06 7.22 2.20
N ALA A 222 -14.46 6.03 2.25
CA ALA A 222 -14.59 5.05 1.18
C ALA A 222 -15.89 4.24 1.23
N VAL A 223 -16.56 4.19 2.39
CA VAL A 223 -17.84 3.48 2.59
C VAL A 223 -19.04 4.38 2.25
N LEU A 224 -18.90 5.69 2.43
CA LEU A 224 -19.92 6.69 2.01
C LEU A 224 -19.94 6.87 0.50
#